data_4aee1f1a36d7801645894fd7d9814500
#
_entry.id   4aee1f1a36d7801645894fd7d9814500
#
_cell.length_a   1.000
_cell.length_b   1.000
_cell.length_c   1.000
_cell.angle_alpha   90.00
_cell.angle_beta   90.00
_cell.angle_gamma   90.00
#
_symmetry.space_group_name_H-M   'P 1'
#
loop_
_entity.id
_entity.type
_entity.pdbx_description
1 polymer ?
#
loop_
_entity_poly.entity_id
_entity_poly.type
_entity_poly.pdbx_seq_one_letter_code
_entity_poly.pdbx_strand_id
1 'polypeptide(L)'
;MQTADYLKILKDEIHSTVFATIDANGLPDARVIDIMLVDSDSLYFITAKGKEFYRQLMEQKFAAISGMTGGKNSLDKKAVSIRGKIRNIGTEKLEEVFAENPYMNEIYPSMESRNALEVFQMYEGQGEYFDLSVKPIYRETFYMGENHDTDTNTHGFYVTENCSQCGKCFSECPQSCIDVTEGKVAINQSHCLHCGRCYEICPKKAILKRG
;
A
#
# COMPACT_ATOMS: atom_id res chain seq x y z
N MET A 1 -9.58 1.17 -10.61
CA MET A 1 -9.98 0.06 -9.68
C MET A 1 -10.58 0.67 -8.44
N GLN A 2 -11.40 -0.07 -7.69
CA GLN A 2 -11.91 0.36 -6.38
C GLN A 2 -11.01 -0.17 -5.26
N THR A 3 -11.11 0.39 -4.05
CA THR A 3 -10.35 -0.06 -2.87
C THR A 3 -10.44 -1.57 -2.65
N ALA A 4 -11.65 -2.14 -2.75
CA ALA A 4 -11.88 -3.57 -2.63
C ALA A 4 -11.04 -4.43 -3.61
N ASP A 5 -10.75 -3.92 -4.81
CA ASP A 5 -9.96 -4.67 -5.80
C ASP A 5 -8.49 -4.79 -5.35
N TYR A 6 -7.93 -3.73 -4.78
CA TYR A 6 -6.56 -3.74 -4.25
C TYR A 6 -6.43 -4.63 -3.01
N LEU A 7 -7.45 -4.63 -2.14
CA LEU A 7 -7.48 -5.50 -0.96
C LEU A 7 -7.57 -6.98 -1.37
N LYS A 8 -8.34 -7.30 -2.41
CA LYS A 8 -8.39 -8.66 -2.98
C LYS A 8 -7.05 -9.12 -3.54
N ILE A 9 -6.30 -8.23 -4.22
CA ILE A 9 -4.94 -8.56 -4.68
C ILE A 9 -4.05 -8.94 -3.48
N LEU A 10 -4.14 -8.20 -2.36
CA LEU A 10 -3.39 -8.52 -1.15
C LEU A 10 -3.77 -9.89 -0.57
N LYS A 11 -5.07 -10.24 -0.54
CA LYS A 11 -5.55 -11.51 0.01
C LYS A 11 -5.29 -12.68 -0.95
N ASP A 12 -5.71 -12.54 -2.22
CA ASP A 12 -5.87 -13.68 -3.12
C ASP A 12 -4.63 -13.94 -4.00
N GLU A 13 -3.90 -12.88 -4.39
CA GLU A 13 -2.72 -12.99 -5.25
C GLU A 13 -1.40 -12.96 -4.46
N ILE A 14 -1.34 -12.22 -3.35
CA ILE A 14 -0.13 -12.04 -2.54
C ILE A 14 -0.18 -12.91 -1.28
N HIS A 15 -1.24 -12.84 -0.53
CA HIS A 15 -1.56 -13.52 0.72
C HIS A 15 -0.59 -13.20 1.87
N SER A 16 0.68 -13.62 1.76
CA SER A 16 1.73 -13.37 2.75
C SER A 16 2.41 -12.03 2.50
N THR A 17 2.24 -11.10 3.42
CA THR A 17 2.70 -9.71 3.30
C THR A 17 3.67 -9.34 4.40
N VAL A 18 4.55 -8.38 4.14
CA VAL A 18 5.43 -7.81 5.16
C VAL A 18 4.66 -6.76 5.95
N PHE A 19 4.53 -6.96 7.25
CA PHE A 19 4.04 -5.96 8.20
C PHE A 19 5.21 -5.27 8.89
N ALA A 20 5.15 -3.96 8.98
CA ALA A 20 6.10 -3.15 9.73
C ALA A 20 5.39 -2.38 10.86
N THR A 21 5.99 -2.44 12.03
CA THR A 21 5.63 -1.69 13.24
C THR A 21 6.89 -1.07 13.83
N ILE A 22 6.77 -0.39 14.96
CA ILE A 22 7.91 0.20 15.68
C ILE A 22 8.09 -0.56 16.98
N ASP A 23 9.32 -0.94 17.32
CA ASP A 23 9.65 -1.58 18.60
C ASP A 23 9.70 -0.59 19.78
N ALA A 24 9.97 -1.08 20.98
CA ALA A 24 10.07 -0.26 22.18
C ALA A 24 11.23 0.76 22.17
N ASN A 25 12.19 0.60 21.25
CA ASN A 25 13.33 1.50 21.07
C ASN A 25 13.09 2.53 19.98
N GLY A 26 11.91 2.51 19.33
CA GLY A 26 11.58 3.38 18.20
C GLY A 26 12.16 2.89 16.87
N LEU A 27 12.61 1.64 16.79
CA LEU A 27 13.18 1.06 15.57
C LEU A 27 12.11 0.28 14.79
N PRO A 28 12.17 0.31 13.44
CA PRO A 28 11.28 -0.50 12.62
C PRO A 28 11.46 -2.00 12.89
N ASP A 29 10.37 -2.71 13.07
CA ASP A 29 10.31 -4.15 13.25
C ASP A 29 9.38 -4.76 12.19
N ALA A 30 9.87 -5.74 11.41
CA ALA A 30 9.16 -6.31 10.27
C ALA A 30 9.01 -7.83 10.38
N ARG A 31 7.86 -8.35 9.93
CA ARG A 31 7.55 -9.79 9.88
C ARG A 31 6.58 -10.08 8.74
N VAL A 32 6.51 -11.34 8.35
CA VAL A 32 5.52 -11.80 7.36
C VAL A 32 4.26 -12.23 8.10
N ILE A 33 3.12 -11.71 7.64
CA ILE A 33 1.78 -12.02 8.15
C ILE A 33 0.84 -12.23 6.96
N ASP A 34 0.01 -13.25 7.07
CA ASP A 34 -0.99 -13.54 6.04
C ASP A 34 -2.22 -12.63 6.20
N ILE A 35 -2.75 -12.16 5.08
CA ILE A 35 -4.03 -11.46 5.03
C ILE A 35 -5.13 -12.52 5.03
N MET A 36 -5.89 -12.58 6.10
CA MET A 36 -6.88 -13.64 6.33
C MET A 36 -8.21 -13.37 5.64
N LEU A 37 -8.71 -12.14 5.74
CA LEU A 37 -9.98 -11.71 5.18
C LEU A 37 -9.86 -10.29 4.63
N VAL A 38 -10.73 -9.94 3.69
CA VAL A 38 -10.95 -8.58 3.22
C VAL A 38 -12.44 -8.36 3.02
N ASP A 39 -12.88 -7.12 3.20
CA ASP A 39 -14.20 -6.65 2.77
C ASP A 39 -14.07 -5.49 1.78
N SER A 40 -15.10 -4.67 1.64
CA SER A 40 -15.08 -3.53 0.70
C SER A 40 -14.03 -2.48 1.03
N ASP A 41 -13.63 -2.37 2.32
CA ASP A 41 -12.87 -1.22 2.81
C ASP A 41 -11.94 -1.55 3.99
N SER A 42 -11.78 -2.82 4.32
CA SER A 42 -10.96 -3.29 5.43
C SER A 42 -10.24 -4.58 5.10
N LEU A 43 -9.10 -4.80 5.76
CA LEU A 43 -8.42 -6.09 5.76
C LEU A 43 -8.26 -6.62 7.19
N TYR A 44 -8.15 -7.94 7.31
CA TYR A 44 -8.09 -8.62 8.58
C TYR A 44 -6.93 -9.61 8.61
N PHE A 45 -6.29 -9.67 9.76
CA PHE A 45 -5.19 -10.60 10.03
C PHE A 45 -5.26 -11.05 11.49
N ILE A 46 -4.52 -12.09 11.84
CA ILE A 46 -4.50 -12.63 13.20
C ILE A 46 -3.08 -12.65 13.77
N THR A 47 -3.01 -12.54 15.07
CA THR A 47 -1.78 -12.82 15.83
C THR A 47 -2.10 -13.36 17.22
N ALA A 48 -1.12 -14.06 17.83
CA ALA A 48 -1.28 -14.57 19.18
C ALA A 48 -0.94 -13.50 20.21
N LYS A 49 -1.72 -13.45 21.30
CA LYS A 49 -1.59 -12.50 22.43
C LYS A 49 -0.20 -12.46 23.06
N GLY A 50 0.52 -13.56 23.05
CA GLY A 50 1.87 -13.65 23.63
C GLY A 50 3.00 -13.12 22.73
N LYS A 51 2.72 -12.64 21.51
CA LYS A 51 3.74 -12.14 20.59
C LYS A 51 4.03 -10.67 20.83
N GLU A 52 5.29 -10.28 20.65
CA GLU A 52 5.70 -8.87 20.66
C GLU A 52 4.93 -8.04 19.64
N PHE A 53 4.64 -8.60 18.47
CA PHE A 53 3.82 -7.97 17.46
C PHE A 53 2.42 -7.59 17.96
N TYR A 54 1.78 -8.46 18.75
CA TYR A 54 0.51 -8.16 19.39
C TYR A 54 0.61 -6.91 20.28
N ARG A 55 1.63 -6.85 21.14
CA ARG A 55 1.88 -5.71 22.03
C ARG A 55 2.07 -4.42 21.23
N GLN A 56 2.89 -4.45 20.17
CA GLN A 56 3.14 -3.30 19.30
C GLN A 56 1.84 -2.80 18.65
N LEU A 57 0.99 -3.70 18.14
CA LEU A 57 -0.29 -3.33 17.55
C LEU A 57 -1.24 -2.69 18.56
N MET A 58 -1.30 -3.22 19.79
CA MET A 58 -2.15 -2.68 20.85
C MET A 58 -1.71 -1.28 21.28
N GLU A 59 -0.41 -1.02 21.30
CA GLU A 59 0.16 0.28 21.68
C GLU A 59 0.05 1.31 20.59
N GLN A 60 0.45 0.96 19.36
CA GLN A 60 0.58 1.90 18.25
C GLN A 60 -0.72 2.12 17.48
N LYS A 61 -1.57 1.09 17.42
CA LYS A 61 -2.82 1.08 16.65
C LYS A 61 -2.62 1.50 15.17
N PHE A 62 -1.44 1.22 14.64
CA PHE A 62 -1.01 1.58 13.31
C PHE A 62 0.03 0.57 12.81
N ALA A 63 -0.02 0.24 11.52
CA ALA A 63 1.02 -0.54 10.85
C ALA A 63 1.16 -0.15 9.39
N ALA A 64 2.30 -0.51 8.81
CA ALA A 64 2.50 -0.49 7.37
C ALA A 64 2.58 -1.93 6.84
N ILE A 65 2.01 -2.15 5.66
CA ILE A 65 1.95 -3.44 4.98
C ILE A 65 2.53 -3.27 3.58
N SER A 66 3.28 -4.25 3.12
CA SER A 66 3.73 -4.29 1.73
C SER A 66 3.79 -5.72 1.23
N GLY A 67 3.35 -5.91 0.00
CA GLY A 67 3.40 -7.20 -0.68
C GLY A 67 3.55 -7.05 -2.18
N MET A 68 4.00 -8.12 -2.83
CA MET A 68 4.19 -8.16 -4.27
C MET A 68 3.73 -9.53 -4.78
N THR A 69 3.03 -9.54 -5.93
CA THR A 69 2.58 -10.78 -6.55
C THR A 69 3.76 -11.66 -6.96
N GLY A 70 3.55 -12.97 -6.99
CA GLY A 70 4.51 -13.93 -7.54
C GLY A 70 4.81 -13.66 -9.02
N GLY A 71 5.84 -14.30 -9.57
CA GLY A 71 6.22 -14.19 -10.97
C GLY A 71 7.71 -14.40 -11.18
N LYS A 72 8.10 -14.84 -12.39
CA LYS A 72 9.51 -15.13 -12.72
C LYS A 72 10.31 -13.85 -12.93
N ASN A 73 9.70 -12.81 -13.53
CA ASN A 73 10.36 -11.55 -13.82
C ASN A 73 9.82 -10.42 -12.94
N SER A 74 10.67 -9.48 -12.58
CA SER A 74 10.24 -8.30 -11.82
C SER A 74 9.24 -7.43 -12.57
N LEU A 75 9.29 -7.43 -13.91
CA LEU A 75 8.37 -6.67 -14.75
C LEU A 75 6.99 -7.33 -14.94
N ASP A 76 6.77 -8.53 -14.40
CA ASP A 76 5.46 -9.19 -14.44
C ASP A 76 4.67 -9.00 -13.14
N LYS A 77 5.18 -8.16 -12.23
CA LYS A 77 4.69 -8.08 -10.85
C LYS A 77 3.88 -6.83 -10.61
N LYS A 78 2.91 -7.00 -9.70
CA LYS A 78 2.14 -5.92 -9.08
C LYS A 78 2.53 -5.82 -7.62
N ALA A 79 2.63 -4.62 -7.09
CA ALA A 79 2.89 -4.39 -5.67
C ALA A 79 1.75 -3.59 -5.06
N VAL A 80 1.40 -3.92 -3.82
CA VAL A 80 0.45 -3.16 -3.02
C VAL A 80 1.11 -2.86 -1.68
N SER A 81 1.09 -1.60 -1.28
CA SER A 81 1.48 -1.17 0.05
C SER A 81 0.36 -0.36 0.69
N ILE A 82 0.17 -0.51 2.00
CA ILE A 82 -0.83 0.23 2.78
C ILE A 82 -0.20 0.64 4.10
N ARG A 83 -0.54 1.80 4.58
CA ARG A 83 -0.29 2.23 5.97
C ARG A 83 -1.58 2.73 6.58
N GLY A 84 -1.91 2.27 7.76
CA GLY A 84 -3.23 2.58 8.29
C GLY A 84 -3.44 2.27 9.76
N LYS A 85 -4.58 2.71 10.24
CA LYS A 85 -5.06 2.49 11.60
C LYS A 85 -5.57 1.06 11.76
N ILE A 86 -5.24 0.50 12.91
CA ILE A 86 -5.58 -0.87 13.28
C ILE A 86 -6.39 -0.85 14.57
N ARG A 87 -7.35 -1.75 14.66
CA ARG A 87 -8.04 -2.07 15.91
C ARG A 87 -8.07 -3.56 16.15
N ASN A 88 -8.01 -3.92 17.40
CA ASN A 88 -8.26 -5.28 17.86
C ASN A 88 -9.78 -5.50 17.93
N ILE A 89 -10.30 -6.55 17.30
CA ILE A 89 -11.70 -6.94 17.34
C ILE A 89 -11.91 -8.26 18.12
N GLY A 90 -10.88 -8.69 18.87
CA GLY A 90 -10.96 -9.89 19.69
C GLY A 90 -11.13 -11.16 18.86
N THR A 91 -12.14 -11.95 19.20
CA THR A 91 -12.47 -13.19 18.49
C THR A 91 -13.54 -13.01 17.42
N GLU A 92 -14.02 -11.78 17.20
CA GLU A 92 -14.90 -11.50 16.07
C GLU A 92 -14.24 -11.98 14.77
N LYS A 93 -15.02 -12.57 13.88
CA LYS A 93 -14.53 -13.14 12.61
C LYS A 93 -13.49 -14.27 12.72
N LEU A 94 -13.14 -14.75 13.93
CA LEU A 94 -12.15 -15.83 14.05
C LEU A 94 -12.63 -17.12 13.37
N GLU A 95 -13.90 -17.47 13.49
CA GLU A 95 -14.49 -18.61 12.80
C GLU A 95 -14.44 -18.44 11.27
N GLU A 96 -14.76 -17.25 10.77
CA GLU A 96 -14.67 -16.91 9.35
C GLU A 96 -13.22 -17.01 8.83
N VAL A 97 -12.24 -16.52 9.63
CA VAL A 97 -10.82 -16.69 9.32
C VAL A 97 -10.45 -18.15 9.12
N PHE A 98 -10.86 -19.03 10.02
CA PHE A 98 -10.55 -20.47 9.93
C PHE A 98 -11.31 -21.17 8.80
N ALA A 99 -12.52 -20.73 8.48
CA ALA A 99 -13.30 -21.25 7.38
C ALA A 99 -12.68 -20.91 6.00
N GLU A 100 -12.24 -19.67 5.84
CA GLU A 100 -11.63 -19.22 4.59
C GLU A 100 -10.14 -19.60 4.44
N ASN A 101 -9.46 -19.94 5.55
CA ASN A 101 -8.06 -20.33 5.58
C ASN A 101 -7.89 -21.71 6.24
N PRO A 102 -8.28 -22.81 5.59
CA PRO A 102 -8.30 -24.15 6.19
C PRO A 102 -6.96 -24.66 6.71
N TYR A 103 -5.83 -24.21 6.15
CA TYR A 103 -4.48 -24.57 6.61
C TYR A 103 -4.22 -24.13 8.06
N MET A 104 -4.95 -23.13 8.56
CA MET A 104 -4.85 -22.68 9.94
C MET A 104 -5.31 -23.77 10.95
N ASN A 105 -6.15 -24.71 10.51
CA ASN A 105 -6.57 -25.86 11.35
C ASN A 105 -5.40 -26.82 11.62
N GLU A 106 -4.38 -26.85 10.76
CA GLU A 106 -3.17 -27.65 10.99
C GLU A 106 -2.27 -27.01 12.05
N ILE A 107 -2.25 -25.66 12.10
CA ILE A 107 -1.44 -24.90 13.06
C ILE A 107 -2.13 -24.82 14.42
N TYR A 108 -3.46 -24.62 14.43
CA TYR A 108 -4.30 -24.46 15.62
C TYR A 108 -5.46 -25.45 15.58
N PRO A 109 -5.20 -26.75 15.86
CA PRO A 109 -6.16 -27.82 15.60
C PRO A 109 -7.33 -27.89 16.60
N SER A 110 -7.16 -27.33 17.82
CA SER A 110 -8.22 -27.34 18.83
C SER A 110 -8.73 -25.94 19.14
N MET A 111 -9.97 -25.88 19.66
CA MET A 111 -10.56 -24.62 20.10
C MET A 111 -9.73 -23.95 21.20
N GLU A 112 -9.15 -24.76 22.11
CA GLU A 112 -8.29 -24.28 23.18
C GLU A 112 -7.03 -23.60 22.62
N SER A 113 -6.42 -24.17 21.57
CA SER A 113 -5.25 -23.57 20.91
C SER A 113 -5.57 -22.21 20.27
N ARG A 114 -6.80 -22.05 19.77
CA ARG A 114 -7.28 -20.81 19.15
C ARG A 114 -7.54 -19.68 20.15
N ASN A 115 -7.72 -20.00 21.44
CA ASN A 115 -7.90 -18.98 22.49
C ASN A 115 -6.70 -18.03 22.64
N ALA A 116 -5.54 -18.40 22.11
CA ALA A 116 -4.37 -17.52 22.06
C ALA A 116 -4.47 -16.43 20.99
N LEU A 117 -5.35 -16.59 20.00
CA LEU A 117 -5.44 -15.73 18.82
C LEU A 117 -6.49 -14.65 18.99
N GLU A 118 -6.19 -13.49 18.41
CA GLU A 118 -7.15 -12.41 18.21
C GLU A 118 -7.03 -11.83 16.79
N VAL A 119 -8.15 -11.35 16.31
CA VAL A 119 -8.29 -10.74 14.98
C VAL A 119 -8.06 -9.25 15.09
N PHE A 120 -7.26 -8.73 14.17
CA PHE A 120 -7.03 -7.31 13.98
C PHE A 120 -7.61 -6.87 12.65
N GLN A 121 -8.20 -5.70 12.62
CA GLN A 121 -8.74 -5.04 11.45
C GLN A 121 -7.94 -3.78 11.15
N MET A 122 -7.44 -3.63 9.93
CA MET A 122 -7.03 -2.33 9.40
C MET A 122 -8.24 -1.74 8.69
N TYR A 123 -8.73 -0.59 9.19
CA TYR A 123 -10.04 -0.04 8.82
C TYR A 123 -9.97 1.37 8.23
N GLU A 124 -8.82 2.01 8.31
CA GLU A 124 -8.61 3.35 7.76
C GLU A 124 -7.15 3.47 7.35
N GLY A 125 -6.88 3.95 6.15
CA GLY A 125 -5.52 4.07 5.68
C GLY A 125 -5.37 4.58 4.26
N GLN A 126 -4.13 4.74 3.85
CA GLN A 126 -3.72 5.09 2.50
C GLN A 126 -2.87 3.97 1.91
N GLY A 127 -3.22 3.54 0.71
CA GLY A 127 -2.48 2.54 -0.03
C GLY A 127 -1.96 3.06 -1.36
N GLU A 128 -1.00 2.34 -1.90
CA GLU A 128 -0.45 2.54 -3.22
C GLU A 128 -0.42 1.19 -3.95
N TYR A 129 -0.95 1.21 -5.16
CA TYR A 129 -0.84 0.13 -6.12
C TYR A 129 0.18 0.49 -7.18
N PHE A 130 1.04 -0.47 -7.54
CA PHE A 130 2.08 -0.29 -8.53
C PHE A 130 2.15 -1.51 -9.44
N ASP A 131 1.90 -1.29 -10.74
CA ASP A 131 1.91 -2.36 -11.76
C ASP A 131 3.08 -2.17 -12.73
N LEU A 132 4.02 -3.11 -12.65
CA LEU A 132 5.19 -3.16 -13.52
C LEU A 132 4.93 -3.93 -14.83
N SER A 133 3.78 -4.61 -14.93
CA SER A 133 3.47 -5.47 -16.09
C SER A 133 2.96 -4.70 -17.31
N VAL A 134 2.63 -3.43 -17.13
CA VAL A 134 2.13 -2.54 -18.19
C VAL A 134 3.15 -1.47 -18.58
N LYS A 135 3.03 -0.93 -19.78
CA LYS A 135 3.91 0.14 -20.30
C LYS A 135 3.07 1.28 -20.89
N PRO A 136 3.25 2.52 -20.40
CA PRO A 136 4.06 2.90 -19.23
C PRO A 136 3.57 2.19 -17.96
N ILE A 137 4.42 2.11 -16.93
CA ILE A 137 4.03 1.54 -15.64
C ILE A 137 2.77 2.23 -15.12
N TYR A 138 1.98 1.50 -14.33
CA TYR A 138 0.79 2.08 -13.72
C TYR A 138 0.95 2.19 -12.20
N ARG A 139 0.51 3.31 -11.64
CA ARG A 139 0.54 3.63 -10.23
C ARG A 139 -0.76 4.30 -9.83
N GLU A 140 -1.31 3.92 -8.70
CA GLU A 140 -2.50 4.54 -8.16
C GLU A 140 -2.44 4.59 -6.63
N THR A 141 -2.88 5.71 -6.07
CA THR A 141 -3.10 5.85 -4.63
C THR A 141 -4.57 5.59 -4.34
N PHE A 142 -4.86 4.79 -3.33
CA PHE A 142 -6.21 4.49 -2.88
C PHE A 142 -6.33 4.68 -1.37
N TYR A 143 -7.56 4.77 -0.88
CA TYR A 143 -7.84 5.04 0.50
C TYR A 143 -8.83 4.01 1.06
N MET A 144 -8.70 3.71 2.35
CA MET A 144 -9.59 2.86 3.15
C MET A 144 -10.24 3.72 4.22
N GLY A 145 -11.51 3.46 4.53
CA GLY A 145 -12.28 4.21 5.52
C GLY A 145 -12.83 5.54 5.02
N GLU A 146 -13.60 6.22 5.87
CA GLU A 146 -14.33 7.45 5.51
C GLU A 146 -13.48 8.73 5.65
N ASN A 147 -12.43 8.71 6.48
CA ASN A 147 -11.63 9.88 6.83
C ASN A 147 -10.35 9.94 5.99
N HIS A 148 -10.47 10.17 4.72
CA HIS A 148 -9.32 10.44 3.86
C HIS A 148 -9.38 11.87 3.34
N ASP A 149 -8.25 12.54 3.43
CA ASP A 149 -8.05 13.81 2.74
C ASP A 149 -8.15 13.53 1.23
N THR A 150 -9.18 14.07 0.60
CA THR A 150 -9.45 13.87 -0.83
C THR A 150 -8.44 14.58 -1.73
N ASP A 151 -7.42 15.21 -1.16
CA ASP A 151 -6.32 15.77 -1.94
C ASP A 151 -5.44 14.64 -2.48
N THR A 152 -5.89 14.02 -3.56
CA THR A 152 -5.21 12.95 -4.29
C THR A 152 -3.84 13.36 -4.84
N ASN A 153 -3.46 14.62 -4.68
CA ASN A 153 -2.22 15.23 -5.16
C ASN A 153 -1.17 15.45 -4.06
N THR A 154 -1.21 14.67 -2.97
CA THR A 154 -0.30 14.87 -1.84
C THR A 154 1.16 14.51 -2.13
N HIS A 155 1.43 13.65 -3.12
CA HIS A 155 2.78 13.20 -3.45
C HIS A 155 3.06 13.30 -4.95
N GLY A 156 4.27 13.67 -5.32
CA GLY A 156 4.72 13.68 -6.71
C GLY A 156 5.34 14.99 -7.18
N PHE A 157 5.47 15.13 -8.50
CA PHE A 157 6.05 16.30 -9.14
C PHE A 157 4.97 17.04 -9.96
N TYR A 158 4.95 18.37 -9.85
CA TYR A 158 3.94 19.22 -10.48
C TYR A 158 4.60 20.37 -11.21
N VAL A 159 4.06 20.71 -12.38
CA VAL A 159 4.53 21.83 -13.18
C VAL A 159 3.80 23.10 -12.75
N THR A 160 4.57 24.17 -12.52
CA THR A 160 4.03 25.49 -12.15
C THR A 160 3.87 26.40 -13.36
N GLU A 161 3.25 27.56 -13.15
CA GLU A 161 3.08 28.60 -14.18
C GLU A 161 4.40 29.21 -14.70
N ASN A 162 5.50 29.00 -13.96
CA ASN A 162 6.84 29.44 -14.40
C ASN A 162 7.40 28.58 -15.54
N CYS A 163 6.67 27.58 -16.02
CA CYS A 163 7.09 26.71 -17.10
C CYS A 163 7.18 27.45 -18.42
N SER A 164 8.38 27.47 -19.02
CA SER A 164 8.62 28.07 -20.34
C SER A 164 8.34 27.10 -21.51
N GLN A 165 7.81 25.92 -21.25
CA GLN A 165 7.50 24.88 -22.25
C GLN A 165 8.71 24.49 -23.13
N CYS A 166 9.92 24.54 -22.60
CA CYS A 166 11.15 24.27 -23.35
C CYS A 166 11.35 22.80 -23.75
N GLY A 167 10.51 21.86 -23.27
CA GLY A 167 10.50 20.45 -23.64
C GLY A 167 11.59 19.57 -23.03
N LYS A 168 12.58 20.13 -22.30
CA LYS A 168 13.73 19.35 -21.77
C LYS A 168 13.30 18.18 -20.86
N CYS A 169 12.22 18.34 -20.09
CA CYS A 169 11.72 17.30 -19.20
C CYS A 169 11.11 16.11 -19.94
N PHE A 170 10.61 16.28 -21.18
CA PHE A 170 10.00 15.19 -21.96
C PHE A 170 11.03 14.13 -22.34
N SER A 171 12.17 14.55 -22.92
CA SER A 171 13.23 13.62 -23.34
C SER A 171 13.91 12.90 -22.19
N GLU A 172 13.84 13.45 -20.99
CA GLU A 172 14.48 12.92 -19.79
C GLU A 172 13.56 12.03 -18.94
N CYS A 173 12.27 11.98 -19.28
CA CYS A 173 11.33 11.16 -18.52
C CYS A 173 11.39 9.69 -18.94
N PRO A 174 11.81 8.76 -18.05
CA PRO A 174 11.96 7.34 -18.40
C PRO A 174 10.62 6.64 -18.69
N GLN A 175 9.50 7.24 -18.27
CA GLN A 175 8.15 6.71 -18.52
C GLN A 175 7.37 7.51 -19.57
N SER A 176 7.98 8.54 -20.14
CA SER A 176 7.31 9.43 -21.11
C SER A 176 5.95 9.94 -20.60
N CYS A 177 5.85 10.19 -19.29
CA CYS A 177 4.61 10.58 -18.62
C CYS A 177 4.42 12.09 -18.49
N ILE A 178 5.18 12.89 -19.26
CA ILE A 178 5.05 14.35 -19.32
C ILE A 178 4.52 14.74 -20.67
N ASP A 179 3.44 15.50 -20.70
CA ASP A 179 2.72 15.84 -21.92
C ASP A 179 2.21 17.29 -21.87
N VAL A 180 1.67 17.76 -23.00
CA VAL A 180 0.99 19.05 -23.09
C VAL A 180 -0.52 18.79 -23.12
N THR A 181 -1.18 19.13 -22.03
CA THR A 181 -2.62 19.02 -21.87
C THR A 181 -3.22 20.42 -21.80
N GLU A 182 -4.18 20.70 -22.68
CA GLU A 182 -4.84 22.04 -22.75
C GLU A 182 -3.84 23.21 -22.85
N GLY A 183 -2.74 23.01 -23.61
CA GLY A 183 -1.71 24.03 -23.80
C GLY A 183 -0.76 24.22 -22.58
N LYS A 184 -0.88 23.37 -21.55
CA LYS A 184 0.00 23.37 -20.38
C LYS A 184 0.79 22.07 -20.27
N VAL A 185 2.04 22.17 -19.84
CA VAL A 185 2.84 20.97 -19.54
C VAL A 185 2.31 20.34 -18.25
N ALA A 186 1.98 19.06 -18.30
CA ALA A 186 1.46 18.29 -17.18
C ALA A 186 2.25 16.98 -17.00
N ILE A 187 2.31 16.48 -15.78
CA ILE A 187 2.90 15.18 -15.44
C ILE A 187 1.75 14.23 -15.10
N ASN A 188 1.61 13.15 -15.87
CA ASN A 188 0.65 12.10 -15.57
C ASN A 188 1.14 11.30 -14.36
N GLN A 189 0.51 11.52 -13.20
CA GLN A 189 0.91 10.90 -11.94
C GLN A 189 0.72 9.38 -11.95
N SER A 190 -0.26 8.86 -12.71
CA SER A 190 -0.50 7.41 -12.82
C SER A 190 0.62 6.65 -13.53
N HIS A 191 1.52 7.35 -14.20
CA HIS A 191 2.67 6.75 -14.88
C HIS A 191 4.01 7.29 -14.34
N CYS A 192 3.97 8.19 -13.36
CA CYS A 192 5.15 8.82 -12.83
C CYS A 192 5.88 7.93 -11.81
N LEU A 193 7.17 7.63 -12.04
CA LEU A 193 8.02 6.91 -11.09
C LEU A 193 8.44 7.75 -9.87
N HIS A 194 8.10 9.02 -9.83
CA HIS A 194 8.60 9.99 -8.84
C HIS A 194 10.13 10.03 -8.73
N CYS A 195 10.84 9.75 -9.83
CA CYS A 195 12.30 9.70 -9.86
C CYS A 195 12.99 11.07 -9.72
N GLY A 196 12.26 12.16 -9.92
CA GLY A 196 12.77 13.54 -9.77
C GLY A 196 13.59 14.07 -10.96
N ARG A 197 13.84 13.28 -11.99
CA ARG A 197 14.71 13.70 -13.11
C ARG A 197 14.22 14.98 -13.81
N CYS A 198 12.91 15.09 -14.01
CA CYS A 198 12.30 16.29 -14.59
C CYS A 198 12.48 17.55 -13.72
N TYR A 199 12.47 17.38 -12.40
CA TYR A 199 12.71 18.43 -11.42
C TYR A 199 14.16 18.94 -11.50
N GLU A 200 15.13 18.02 -11.54
CA GLU A 200 16.56 18.34 -11.58
C GLU A 200 16.96 19.10 -12.85
N ILE A 201 16.44 18.67 -14.00
CA ILE A 201 16.85 19.22 -15.30
C ILE A 201 16.13 20.53 -15.67
N CYS A 202 15.09 20.92 -14.93
CA CYS A 202 14.28 22.07 -15.29
C CYS A 202 15.08 23.41 -15.15
N PRO A 203 15.39 24.11 -16.25
CA PRO A 203 16.21 25.33 -16.19
C PRO A 203 15.48 26.50 -15.52
N LYS A 204 14.15 26.43 -15.49
CA LYS A 204 13.28 27.45 -14.86
C LYS A 204 12.87 27.09 -13.45
N LYS A 205 13.29 25.91 -12.93
CA LYS A 205 12.84 25.39 -11.63
C LYS A 205 11.32 25.42 -11.49
N ALA A 206 10.63 25.16 -12.62
CA ALA A 206 9.18 25.24 -12.71
C ALA A 206 8.48 23.92 -12.34
N ILE A 207 9.22 22.92 -11.87
CA ILE A 207 8.66 21.66 -11.38
C ILE A 207 8.90 21.63 -9.88
N LEU A 208 7.83 21.38 -9.11
CA LEU A 208 7.89 21.29 -7.65
C LEU A 208 7.60 19.86 -7.21
N LYS A 209 8.20 19.46 -6.09
CA LYS A 209 7.88 18.22 -5.37
C LYS A 209 6.86 18.54 -4.28
N ARG A 210 5.84 17.70 -4.14
CA ARG A 210 4.87 17.68 -3.02
C ARG A 210 4.99 16.37 -2.26
N GLY A 211 4.87 16.43 -0.95
CA GLY A 211 4.94 15.28 -0.04
C GLY A 211 6.33 15.02 0.52
#